data_0b4ae8c61e5c18b3e8c91bba1de8fd2b
#
_entry.id   0b4ae8c61e5c18b3e8c91bba1de8fd2b
#
_cell.length_a   1.000
_cell.length_b   1.000
_cell.length_c   1.000
_cell.angle_alpha   90.00
_cell.angle_beta   90.00
_cell.angle_gamma   90.00
#
_symmetry.space_group_name_H-M   'P 1'
#
loop_
_entity.id
_entity.type
_entity.pdbx_description
1 polymer ?
#
loop_
_entity_poly.entity_id
_entity_poly.type
_entity_poly.pdbx_seq_one_letter_code
_entity_poly.pdbx_strand_id
1 'polypeptide(L)'
;MNTVKVGSVIIGEDYIPIQTMLKNPVKDVETSLYKINNLQKIGCDIIRITVPDEESAFYLKEVVKQSPIPIVADIHFDYKLAIKAIEAGVHKVRINPGNIGSEERVKRVIDCLKEYQIPVRIGINGGSLPAHLKEKYNFDTIKIMVE
;
A
#
# COMPACT_ATOMS: atom_id res chain seq x y z
N MET A 1 2.01 -10.76 -20.71
CA MET A 1 1.99 -9.60 -19.80
C MET A 1 2.10 -10.14 -18.38
N ASN A 2 2.86 -9.52 -17.50
CA ASN A 2 2.96 -10.01 -16.12
C ASN A 2 1.72 -9.57 -15.32
N THR A 3 1.03 -10.52 -14.70
CA THR A 3 -0.13 -10.25 -13.85
C THR A 3 0.24 -10.21 -12.38
N VAL A 4 -0.50 -9.44 -11.59
CA VAL A 4 -0.34 -9.35 -10.13
C VAL A 4 -1.67 -9.62 -9.44
N LYS A 5 -1.71 -10.62 -8.58
CA LYS A 5 -2.89 -10.96 -7.80
C LYS A 5 -2.95 -10.13 -6.52
N VAL A 6 -4.07 -9.45 -6.29
CA VAL A 6 -4.36 -8.64 -5.10
C VAL A 6 -5.67 -9.14 -4.50
N GLY A 7 -5.60 -10.07 -3.57
CA GLY A 7 -6.78 -10.77 -3.06
C GLY A 7 -7.54 -11.49 -4.17
N SER A 8 -8.79 -11.12 -4.40
CA SER A 8 -9.64 -11.66 -5.47
C SER A 8 -9.44 -10.98 -6.84
N VAL A 9 -8.67 -9.91 -6.90
CA VAL A 9 -8.50 -9.08 -8.11
C VAL A 9 -7.16 -9.37 -8.78
N ILE A 10 -7.15 -9.49 -10.12
CA ILE A 10 -5.95 -9.66 -10.93
C ILE A 10 -5.69 -8.36 -11.70
N ILE A 11 -4.51 -7.78 -11.53
CA ILE A 11 -4.05 -6.60 -12.26
C ILE A 11 -3.18 -7.04 -13.43
N GLY A 12 -3.41 -6.48 -14.62
CA GLY A 12 -2.63 -6.78 -15.83
C GLY A 12 -3.33 -7.71 -16.81
N GLU A 13 -4.61 -7.99 -16.62
CA GLU A 13 -5.54 -8.61 -17.58
C GLU A 13 -6.33 -7.54 -18.35
N ASP A 14 -7.29 -7.97 -19.16
CA ASP A 14 -8.11 -7.07 -20.00
C ASP A 14 -9.01 -6.13 -19.18
N TYR A 15 -9.43 -6.56 -17.97
CA TYR A 15 -10.17 -5.73 -17.05
C TYR A 15 -9.24 -4.77 -16.29
N ILE A 16 -9.62 -3.50 -16.20
CA ILE A 16 -8.90 -2.47 -15.45
C ILE A 16 -9.60 -2.27 -14.09
N PRO A 17 -9.02 -2.79 -12.97
CA PRO A 17 -9.65 -2.66 -11.66
C PRO A 17 -9.71 -1.21 -11.17
N ILE A 18 -10.85 -0.85 -10.60
CA ILE A 18 -11.09 0.47 -10.02
C ILE A 18 -10.64 0.45 -8.56
N GLN A 19 -9.64 1.29 -8.24
CA GLN A 19 -9.17 1.48 -6.86
C GLN A 19 -9.48 2.88 -6.37
N THR A 20 -10.04 2.98 -5.17
CA THR A 20 -10.18 4.24 -4.45
C THR A 20 -9.51 4.18 -3.08
N MET A 21 -9.53 5.28 -2.36
CA MET A 21 -8.88 5.42 -1.06
C MET A 21 -9.87 5.90 -0.01
N LEU A 22 -9.87 5.30 1.18
CA LEU A 22 -10.53 5.89 2.32
C LEU A 22 -9.81 7.17 2.74
N LYS A 23 -10.55 8.26 2.92
CA LYS A 23 -9.98 9.57 3.27
C LYS A 23 -9.34 9.58 4.66
N ASN A 24 -9.89 8.80 5.59
CA ASN A 24 -9.44 8.77 6.98
C ASN A 24 -8.82 7.41 7.31
N PRO A 25 -7.82 7.38 8.20
CA PRO A 25 -7.30 6.15 8.80
C PRO A 25 -8.42 5.35 9.49
N VAL A 26 -8.23 4.05 9.62
CA VAL A 26 -9.15 3.20 10.36
C VAL A 26 -9.03 3.49 11.85
N LYS A 27 -10.09 4.01 12.44
CA LYS A 27 -10.25 4.20 13.89
C LYS A 27 -11.55 3.60 14.41
N ASP A 28 -12.42 3.21 13.49
CA ASP A 28 -13.69 2.54 13.73
C ASP A 28 -13.96 1.55 12.60
N VAL A 29 -14.08 0.29 12.98
CA VAL A 29 -14.26 -0.84 12.05
C VAL A 29 -15.61 -0.75 11.35
N GLU A 30 -16.70 -0.49 12.08
CA GLU A 30 -18.06 -0.45 11.52
C GLU A 30 -18.21 0.65 10.48
N THR A 31 -17.79 1.88 10.81
CA THR A 31 -17.82 3.01 9.87
C THR A 31 -16.94 2.73 8.63
N SER A 32 -15.78 2.10 8.81
CA SER A 32 -14.90 1.74 7.71
C SER A 32 -15.54 0.71 6.79
N LEU A 33 -16.11 -0.34 7.33
CA LEU A 33 -16.80 -1.39 6.58
C LEU A 33 -18.05 -0.85 5.87
N TYR A 34 -18.83 0.02 6.53
CA TYR A 34 -19.97 0.69 5.89
C TYR A 34 -19.55 1.45 4.62
N LYS A 35 -18.44 2.24 4.71
CA LYS A 35 -17.91 2.97 3.55
C LYS A 35 -17.41 2.02 2.46
N ILE A 36 -16.66 0.96 2.82
CA ILE A 36 -16.15 -0.03 1.88
C ILE A 36 -17.29 -0.72 1.14
N ASN A 37 -18.33 -1.17 1.85
CA ASN A 37 -19.50 -1.80 1.26
C ASN A 37 -20.23 -0.87 0.27
N ASN A 38 -20.36 0.43 0.60
CA ASN A 38 -20.98 1.38 -0.32
C ASN A 38 -20.12 1.63 -1.57
N LEU A 39 -18.79 1.70 -1.42
CA LEU A 39 -17.87 1.84 -2.53
C LEU A 39 -17.88 0.61 -3.45
N GLN A 40 -17.94 -0.59 -2.88
CA GLN A 40 -18.08 -1.83 -3.65
C GLN A 40 -19.37 -1.83 -4.49
N LYS A 41 -20.51 -1.43 -3.91
CA LYS A 41 -21.81 -1.37 -4.61
C LYS A 41 -21.80 -0.47 -5.84
N ILE A 42 -20.95 0.55 -5.87
CA ILE A 42 -20.78 1.45 -7.01
C ILE A 42 -19.61 1.08 -7.93
N GLY A 43 -19.07 -0.13 -7.79
CA GLY A 43 -18.09 -0.70 -8.70
C GLY A 43 -16.62 -0.51 -8.32
N CYS A 44 -16.32 -0.24 -7.04
CA CYS A 44 -14.93 -0.23 -6.57
C CYS A 44 -14.44 -1.65 -6.32
N ASP A 45 -13.28 -2.00 -6.88
CA ASP A 45 -12.68 -3.34 -6.78
C ASP A 45 -11.64 -3.46 -5.67
N ILE A 46 -10.96 -2.37 -5.34
CA ILE A 46 -9.85 -2.36 -4.39
C ILE A 46 -9.93 -1.10 -3.52
N ILE A 47 -9.77 -1.24 -2.22
CA ILE A 47 -9.67 -0.10 -1.29
C ILE A 47 -8.24 0.07 -0.80
N ARG A 48 -7.73 1.31 -0.87
CA ARG A 48 -6.48 1.72 -0.25
C ARG A 48 -6.75 2.46 1.05
N ILE A 49 -6.05 2.08 2.11
CA ILE A 49 -6.19 2.62 3.46
C ILE A 49 -4.82 3.09 3.95
N THR A 50 -4.72 4.33 4.40
CA THR A 50 -3.50 4.82 5.07
C THR A 50 -3.40 4.24 6.47
N VAL A 51 -2.19 3.80 6.84
CA VAL A 51 -1.88 3.25 8.17
C VAL A 51 -0.80 4.14 8.81
N PRO A 52 -1.18 5.22 9.46
CA PRO A 52 -0.24 6.20 9.99
C PRO A 52 0.31 5.84 11.37
N ASP A 53 -0.38 5.00 12.13
CA ASP A 53 -0.12 4.69 13.52
C ASP A 53 -0.51 3.25 13.90
N GLU A 54 -0.14 2.85 15.11
CA GLU A 54 -0.40 1.51 15.63
C GLU A 54 -1.89 1.25 15.89
N GLU A 55 -2.64 2.27 16.25
CA GLU A 55 -4.09 2.17 16.44
C GLU A 55 -4.78 1.79 15.13
N SER A 56 -4.44 2.49 14.05
CA SER A 56 -4.95 2.17 12.70
C SER A 56 -4.55 0.76 12.26
N ALA A 57 -3.31 0.33 12.54
CA ALA A 57 -2.84 -1.02 12.24
C ALA A 57 -3.61 -2.10 13.04
N PHE A 58 -3.96 -1.82 14.28
CA PHE A 58 -4.74 -2.71 15.13
C PHE A 58 -6.14 -2.96 14.55
N TYR A 59 -6.88 -1.90 14.23
CA TYR A 59 -8.22 -2.01 13.66
C TYR A 59 -8.22 -2.55 12.22
N LEU A 60 -7.13 -2.35 11.49
CA LEU A 60 -6.99 -2.81 10.11
C LEU A 60 -7.24 -4.32 9.97
N LYS A 61 -6.79 -5.12 10.94
CA LYS A 61 -6.97 -6.58 10.93
C LYS A 61 -8.45 -6.98 10.83
N GLU A 62 -9.31 -6.34 11.61
CA GLU A 62 -10.76 -6.64 11.58
C GLU A 62 -11.41 -6.14 10.29
N VAL A 63 -10.97 -4.99 9.78
CA VAL A 63 -11.46 -4.49 8.48
C VAL A 63 -11.06 -5.42 7.34
N VAL A 64 -9.81 -5.89 7.32
CA VAL A 64 -9.33 -6.83 6.29
C VAL A 64 -10.13 -8.12 6.30
N LYS A 65 -10.38 -8.68 7.49
CA LYS A 65 -11.11 -9.95 7.67
C LYS A 65 -12.56 -9.87 7.17
N GLN A 66 -13.19 -8.71 7.30
CA GLN A 66 -14.63 -8.53 6.99
C GLN A 66 -14.87 -7.78 5.67
N SER A 67 -13.83 -7.24 5.06
CA SER A 67 -13.97 -6.49 3.80
C SER A 67 -14.38 -7.40 2.64
N PRO A 68 -15.41 -7.02 1.86
CA PRO A 68 -15.84 -7.77 0.69
C PRO A 68 -14.90 -7.61 -0.51
N ILE A 69 -13.99 -6.64 -0.48
CA ILE A 69 -13.02 -6.37 -1.54
C ILE A 69 -11.60 -6.21 -0.99
N PRO A 70 -10.57 -6.45 -1.79
CA PRO A 70 -9.17 -6.36 -1.37
C PRO A 70 -8.77 -5.02 -0.76
N ILE A 71 -7.96 -5.11 0.30
CA ILE A 71 -7.41 -3.94 1.01
C ILE A 71 -5.94 -3.77 0.68
N VAL A 72 -5.55 -2.54 0.36
CA VAL A 72 -4.17 -2.09 0.18
C VAL A 72 -3.77 -1.21 1.36
N ALA A 73 -2.74 -1.58 2.11
CA ALA A 73 -2.16 -0.73 3.14
C ALA A 73 -1.20 0.28 2.52
N ASP A 74 -1.41 1.56 2.82
CA ASP A 74 -0.55 2.66 2.38
C ASP A 74 0.35 3.12 3.54
N ILE A 75 1.61 2.76 3.45
CA ILE A 75 2.61 3.03 4.48
C ILE A 75 3.51 4.18 4.04
N HIS A 76 3.57 5.22 4.85
CA HIS A 76 4.31 6.43 4.48
C HIS A 76 5.72 6.46 5.05
N PHE A 77 5.93 6.12 6.33
CA PHE A 77 7.21 6.34 7.00
C PHE A 77 7.72 5.16 7.83
N ASP A 78 6.86 4.52 8.62
CA ASP A 78 7.32 3.51 9.57
C ASP A 78 7.22 2.10 8.99
N TYR A 79 8.38 1.46 8.80
CA TYR A 79 8.47 0.08 8.31
C TYR A 79 7.79 -0.94 9.24
N LYS A 80 7.69 -0.67 10.55
CA LYS A 80 7.02 -1.56 11.50
C LYS A 80 5.52 -1.61 11.24
N LEU A 81 4.92 -0.50 10.81
CA LEU A 81 3.51 -0.47 10.41
C LEU A 81 3.28 -1.26 9.13
N ALA A 82 4.26 -1.31 8.20
CA ALA A 82 4.19 -2.18 7.04
C ALA A 82 4.13 -3.66 7.46
N ILE A 83 5.00 -4.08 8.39
CA ILE A 83 5.02 -5.46 8.91
C ILE A 83 3.69 -5.77 9.60
N LYS A 84 3.19 -4.91 10.49
CA LYS A 84 1.89 -5.10 11.16
C LYS A 84 0.73 -5.20 10.17
N ALA A 85 0.74 -4.41 9.10
CA ALA A 85 -0.28 -4.49 8.06
C ALA A 85 -0.21 -5.82 7.28
N ILE A 86 1.00 -6.32 6.98
CA ILE A 86 1.21 -7.63 6.35
C ILE A 86 0.67 -8.74 7.25
N GLU A 87 1.02 -8.74 8.52
CA GLU A 87 0.55 -9.70 9.53
C GLU A 87 -0.98 -9.61 9.77
N ALA A 88 -1.57 -8.43 9.55
CA ALA A 88 -3.02 -8.25 9.57
C ALA A 88 -3.74 -8.87 8.36
N GLY A 89 -2.98 -9.32 7.34
CA GLY A 89 -3.51 -10.03 6.17
C GLY A 89 -3.94 -9.11 5.04
N VAL A 90 -3.39 -7.89 4.90
CA VAL A 90 -3.69 -7.02 3.75
C VAL A 90 -3.31 -7.69 2.44
N HIS A 91 -4.00 -7.33 1.37
CA HIS A 91 -3.85 -7.97 0.07
C HIS A 91 -2.76 -7.35 -0.82
N LYS A 92 -2.31 -6.15 -0.47
CA LYS A 92 -1.18 -5.45 -1.09
C LYS A 92 -0.66 -4.37 -0.13
N VAL A 93 0.63 -4.07 -0.20
CA VAL A 93 1.22 -2.93 0.50
C VAL A 93 1.74 -1.91 -0.50
N ARG A 94 1.53 -0.63 -0.23
CA ARG A 94 2.19 0.47 -0.94
C ARG A 94 3.22 1.09 -0.01
N ILE A 95 4.45 1.18 -0.47
CA ILE A 95 5.54 1.88 0.23
C ILE A 95 6.20 2.92 -0.69
N ASN A 96 6.84 3.90 -0.06
CA ASN A 96 7.82 4.76 -0.71
C ASN A 96 9.18 4.47 -0.06
N PRO A 97 10.09 3.77 -0.75
CA PRO A 97 11.39 3.39 -0.18
C PRO A 97 12.18 4.60 0.36
N GLY A 98 12.10 5.76 -0.31
CA GLY A 98 12.75 6.98 0.13
C GLY A 98 12.23 7.54 1.47
N ASN A 99 11.04 7.13 1.91
CA ASN A 99 10.45 7.57 3.18
C ASN A 99 10.53 6.50 4.27
N ILE A 100 10.69 5.23 3.93
CA ILE A 100 10.78 4.11 4.89
C ILE A 100 12.08 4.15 5.70
N GLY A 101 13.13 4.75 5.14
CA GLY A 101 14.42 4.95 5.79
C GLY A 101 15.53 4.09 5.19
N SER A 102 16.32 3.40 6.04
CA SER A 102 17.51 2.67 5.58
C SER A 102 17.14 1.44 4.72
N GLU A 103 18.09 1.01 3.87
CA GLU A 103 17.97 -0.21 3.07
C GLU A 103 17.64 -1.44 3.93
N GLU A 104 18.20 -1.52 5.13
CA GLU A 104 17.89 -2.62 6.06
C GLU A 104 16.40 -2.65 6.43
N ARG A 105 15.78 -1.50 6.68
CA ARG A 105 14.35 -1.40 6.98
C ARG A 105 13.50 -1.80 5.79
N VAL A 106 13.86 -1.33 4.59
CA VAL A 106 13.21 -1.73 3.35
C VAL A 106 13.33 -3.23 3.14
N LYS A 107 14.53 -3.80 3.35
CA LYS A 107 14.76 -5.24 3.24
C LYS A 107 13.87 -6.04 4.19
N ARG A 108 13.74 -5.64 5.44
CA ARG A 108 12.82 -6.31 6.40
C ARG A 108 11.38 -6.35 5.90
N VAL A 109 10.90 -5.25 5.32
CA VAL A 109 9.54 -5.21 4.72
C VAL A 109 9.45 -6.18 3.55
N ILE A 110 10.45 -6.18 2.65
CA ILE A 110 10.48 -7.07 1.49
C ILE A 110 10.53 -8.55 1.89
N ASP A 111 11.33 -8.89 2.90
CA ASP A 111 11.43 -10.26 3.38
C ASP A 111 10.08 -10.73 3.96
N CYS A 112 9.41 -9.89 4.76
CA CYS A 112 8.06 -10.15 5.26
C CYS A 112 7.02 -10.28 4.13
N LEU A 113 7.05 -9.40 3.12
CA LEU A 113 6.17 -9.49 1.94
C LEU A 113 6.35 -10.80 1.18
N LYS A 114 7.59 -11.30 1.05
CA LYS A 114 7.89 -12.59 0.41
C LYS A 114 7.36 -13.77 1.23
N GLU A 115 7.55 -13.75 2.55
CA GLU A 115 7.05 -14.77 3.46
C GLU A 115 5.53 -14.93 3.37
N TYR A 116 4.80 -13.81 3.37
CA TYR A 116 3.34 -13.79 3.28
C TYR A 116 2.80 -13.78 1.85
N GLN A 117 3.67 -13.79 0.84
CA GLN A 117 3.32 -13.74 -0.60
C GLN A 117 2.42 -12.55 -0.97
N ILE A 118 2.64 -11.40 -0.34
CA ILE A 118 1.87 -10.18 -0.56
C ILE A 118 2.56 -9.29 -1.60
N PRO A 119 1.87 -8.86 -2.66
CA PRO A 119 2.43 -7.96 -3.66
C PRO A 119 2.68 -6.56 -3.08
N VAL A 120 3.69 -5.88 -3.61
CA VAL A 120 4.04 -4.53 -3.22
C VAL A 120 3.91 -3.54 -4.38
N ARG A 121 3.44 -2.34 -4.08
CA ARG A 121 3.54 -1.18 -4.96
C ARG A 121 4.62 -0.25 -4.46
N ILE A 122 5.61 0.00 -5.29
CA ILE A 122 6.61 1.04 -5.08
C ILE A 122 6.03 2.36 -5.62
N GLY A 123 5.88 3.35 -4.74
CA GLY A 123 5.41 4.68 -5.11
C GLY A 123 6.44 5.73 -4.71
N ILE A 124 6.93 6.49 -5.70
CA ILE A 124 7.92 7.55 -5.51
C ILE A 124 7.27 8.89 -5.82
N ASN A 125 7.62 9.92 -5.06
CA ASN A 125 7.19 11.30 -5.29
C ASN A 125 8.43 12.19 -5.48
N GLY A 126 8.31 13.28 -6.22
CA GLY A 126 9.40 14.24 -6.43
C GLY A 126 10.06 14.75 -5.14
N GLY A 127 9.27 14.90 -4.06
CA GLY A 127 9.79 15.29 -2.74
C GLY A 127 10.65 14.25 -2.04
N SER A 128 10.46 12.95 -2.34
CA SER A 128 11.19 11.83 -1.72
C SER A 128 12.40 11.36 -2.51
N LEU A 129 12.76 12.06 -3.59
CA LEU A 129 13.93 11.72 -4.40
C LEU A 129 15.22 12.03 -3.63
N PRO A 130 16.22 11.11 -3.61
CA PRO A 130 17.49 11.30 -2.94
C PRO A 130 18.26 12.53 -3.47
N ALA A 131 18.86 13.30 -2.56
CA ALA A 131 19.57 14.52 -2.92
C ALA A 131 20.72 14.28 -3.90
N HIS A 132 21.51 13.21 -3.70
CA HIS A 132 22.61 12.84 -4.59
C HIS A 132 22.17 12.50 -6.01
N LEU A 133 20.98 11.93 -6.19
CA LEU A 133 20.43 11.67 -7.53
C LEU A 133 19.91 12.97 -8.18
N LYS A 134 19.36 13.90 -7.38
CA LYS A 134 18.96 15.21 -7.89
C LYS A 134 20.15 15.97 -8.49
N GLU A 135 21.28 15.96 -7.79
CA GLU A 135 22.51 16.57 -8.28
C GLU A 135 23.08 15.85 -9.51
N LYS A 136 23.19 14.49 -9.44
CA LYS A 136 23.70 13.65 -10.53
C LYS A 136 22.97 13.87 -11.86
N TYR A 137 21.66 14.05 -11.82
CA TYR A 137 20.80 14.20 -13.00
C TYR A 137 20.31 15.62 -13.24
N ASN A 138 20.96 16.62 -12.65
CA ASN A 138 20.62 18.03 -12.81
C ASN A 138 19.11 18.30 -12.65
N PHE A 139 18.51 17.71 -11.60
CA PHE A 139 17.08 17.80 -11.26
C PHE A 139 16.12 17.24 -12.33
N ASP A 140 16.59 16.45 -13.28
CA ASP A 140 15.73 15.71 -14.21
C ASP A 140 14.96 14.61 -13.45
N THR A 141 13.75 14.95 -13.04
CA THR A 141 12.89 14.09 -12.21
C THR A 141 12.62 12.74 -12.86
N ILE A 142 12.47 12.69 -14.19
CA ILE A 142 12.17 11.45 -14.91
C ILE A 142 13.35 10.48 -14.81
N LYS A 143 14.56 10.96 -15.08
CA LYS A 143 15.78 10.15 -14.99
C LYS A 143 16.00 9.65 -13.57
N ILE A 144 15.80 10.51 -12.56
CA ILE A 144 15.95 10.13 -11.16
C ILE A 144 14.94 9.05 -10.73
N MET A 145 13.72 9.09 -11.25
CA MET A 145 12.67 8.11 -10.89
C MET A 145 12.88 6.73 -11.55
N VAL A 146 13.69 6.64 -12.57
CA VAL A 146 13.97 5.39 -13.31
C VAL A 146 15.20 4.67 -12.77
N GLU A 147 16.12 5.37 -12.09
CA GLU A 147 17.31 4.81 -11.45
C GLU A 147 16.99 4.15 -10.09
#